data_19527756ca54b496a0907cf485f6d594
#
_entry.id   19527756ca54b496a0907cf485f6d594
#
_cell.length_a   1.000
_cell.length_b   1.000
_cell.length_c   1.000
_cell.angle_alpha   90.00
_cell.angle_beta   90.00
_cell.angle_gamma   90.00
#
_symmetry.space_group_name_H-M   'P 1'
#
loop_
_entity.id
_entity.type
_entity.pdbx_description
1 polymer ?
#
loop_
_entity_poly.entity_id
_entity_poly.type
_entity_poly.pdbx_seq_one_letter_code
_entity_poly.pdbx_strand_id
1 'polypeptide(L)'
;MIGKECVEKMWKCPKCGRTFKNENQSHYCGKAPETVEDYILAQDEGIRGQLRQVRTVLVSRLPDAKEKISWSMPTYWKDHNIIHFAAQKKHIGLYPGPEAVEFFSDKLDQAGLKYSKGSIQIPYSDQLPLELIAEIADWCRETGNHA
;
A
#
# COMPACT_ATOMS: atom_id res chain seq x y z
N MET A 1 10.66 -4.83 40.68
CA MET A 1 11.07 -5.88 39.78
C MET A 1 10.84 -5.48 38.36
N ILE A 2 11.87 -4.96 37.81
CA ILE A 2 11.79 -4.33 36.50
C ILE A 2 11.44 -5.32 35.39
N GLY A 3 12.04 -6.50 35.38
CA GLY A 3 11.75 -7.49 34.35
C GLY A 3 10.30 -7.94 34.35
N LYS A 4 9.73 -8.17 35.52
CA LYS A 4 8.33 -8.49 35.64
C LYS A 4 7.44 -7.36 35.17
N GLU A 5 7.79 -6.14 35.52
CA GLU A 5 7.03 -4.98 35.12
C GLU A 5 6.96 -4.85 33.60
N CYS A 6 8.07 -5.09 32.92
CA CYS A 6 8.09 -5.08 31.46
C CYS A 6 7.17 -6.13 30.89
N VAL A 7 7.20 -7.35 31.44
CA VAL A 7 6.34 -8.44 30.99
C VAL A 7 4.88 -8.15 31.30
N GLU A 8 4.59 -7.65 32.48
CA GLU A 8 3.24 -7.31 32.90
C GLU A 8 2.63 -6.18 32.05
N LYS A 9 3.45 -5.27 31.57
CA LYS A 9 3.00 -4.16 30.75
C LYS A 9 2.78 -4.53 29.30
N MET A 10 3.29 -5.69 28.88
CA MET A 10 3.07 -6.16 27.53
C MET A 10 1.64 -6.67 27.38
N TRP A 11 1.03 -6.28 26.30
CA TRP A 11 -0.32 -6.70 25.98
C TRP A 11 -0.30 -7.94 25.10
N LYS A 12 -1.08 -8.93 25.49
CA LYS A 12 -1.25 -10.14 24.69
C LYS A 12 -2.59 -10.09 23.97
N CYS A 13 -2.55 -10.11 22.64
CA CYS A 13 -3.78 -10.08 21.87
C CYS A 13 -4.60 -11.36 22.10
N PRO A 14 -5.87 -11.25 22.52
CA PRO A 14 -6.71 -12.43 22.72
C PRO A 14 -7.06 -13.20 21.45
N LYS A 15 -6.91 -12.56 20.31
CA LYS A 15 -7.21 -13.20 19.02
C LYS A 15 -6.05 -13.98 18.44
N CYS A 16 -4.86 -13.39 18.41
CA CYS A 16 -3.69 -14.03 17.79
C CYS A 16 -2.65 -14.54 18.77
N GLY A 17 -2.75 -14.17 20.05
CA GLY A 17 -1.84 -14.63 21.09
C GLY A 17 -0.46 -13.99 21.09
N ARG A 18 -0.20 -13.05 20.18
CA ARG A 18 1.07 -12.34 20.15
C ARG A 18 1.13 -11.27 21.22
N THR A 19 2.32 -10.95 21.68
CA THR A 19 2.54 -9.92 22.69
C THR A 19 3.12 -8.67 22.07
N PHE A 20 2.72 -7.51 22.59
CA PHE A 20 3.13 -6.21 22.09
C PHE A 20 3.47 -5.30 23.26
N LYS A 21 4.30 -4.30 23.03
CA LYS A 21 4.68 -3.34 24.05
C LYS A 21 3.50 -2.47 24.51
N ASN A 22 2.62 -2.14 23.60
CA ASN A 22 1.50 -1.25 23.86
C ASN A 22 0.20 -2.04 23.91
N GLU A 23 -0.65 -1.72 24.87
CA GLU A 23 -1.98 -2.30 24.95
C GLU A 23 -2.79 -1.94 23.72
N ASN A 24 -3.50 -2.92 23.16
CA ASN A 24 -4.30 -2.74 21.94
C ASN A 24 -3.49 -2.22 20.75
N GLN A 25 -2.21 -2.58 20.68
CA GLN A 25 -1.37 -2.18 19.57
C GLN A 25 -1.93 -2.66 18.24
N SER A 26 -1.95 -1.76 17.26
CA SER A 26 -2.41 -2.08 15.90
C SER A 26 -1.51 -3.13 15.27
N HIS A 27 -2.12 -4.19 14.75
CA HIS A 27 -1.40 -5.30 14.12
C HIS A 27 -2.37 -6.18 13.33
N TYR A 28 -1.83 -7.10 12.56
CA TYR A 28 -2.64 -8.14 11.93
C TYR A 28 -2.88 -9.26 12.91
N CYS A 29 -4.13 -9.51 13.26
CA CYS A 29 -4.49 -10.65 14.10
C CYS A 29 -4.45 -11.93 13.28
N GLY A 30 -3.74 -12.93 13.76
CA GLY A 30 -3.58 -14.19 13.05
C GLY A 30 -2.45 -14.13 12.04
N LYS A 31 -2.73 -14.51 10.80
CA LYS A 31 -1.73 -14.54 9.75
C LYS A 31 -1.49 -13.17 9.14
N ALA A 32 -0.28 -12.95 8.64
CA ALA A 32 0.00 -11.84 7.76
C ALA A 32 -0.85 -11.96 6.49
N PRO A 33 -1.24 -10.84 5.85
CA PRO A 33 -2.03 -10.90 4.63
C PRO A 33 -1.34 -11.69 3.53
N GLU A 34 -2.07 -12.60 2.90
CA GLU A 34 -1.57 -13.39 1.78
C GLU A 34 -2.11 -12.88 0.44
N THR A 35 -3.22 -12.14 0.47
CA THR A 35 -3.85 -11.57 -0.71
C THR A 35 -4.04 -10.08 -0.52
N VAL A 36 -4.27 -9.38 -1.63
CA VAL A 36 -4.56 -7.94 -1.59
C VAL A 36 -5.86 -7.66 -0.84
N GLU A 37 -6.87 -8.52 -1.01
CA GLU A 37 -8.13 -8.36 -0.24
C GLU A 37 -7.88 -8.48 1.25
N ASP A 38 -7.10 -9.47 1.68
CA ASP A 38 -6.73 -9.62 3.09
C ASP A 38 -5.98 -8.40 3.60
N TYR A 39 -5.08 -7.86 2.78
CA TYR A 39 -4.34 -6.64 3.13
C TYR A 39 -5.30 -5.47 3.38
N ILE A 40 -6.28 -5.27 2.49
CA ILE A 40 -7.27 -4.20 2.62
C ILE A 40 -8.11 -4.38 3.88
N LEU A 41 -8.57 -5.61 4.12
CA LEU A 41 -9.39 -5.93 5.30
C LEU A 41 -8.64 -5.70 6.62
N ALA A 42 -7.32 -5.76 6.60
CA ALA A 42 -6.49 -5.50 7.78
C ALA A 42 -6.32 -4.01 8.07
N GLN A 43 -6.74 -3.13 7.16
CA GLN A 43 -6.63 -1.68 7.33
C GLN A 43 -7.86 -1.12 8.04
N ASP A 44 -7.76 0.14 8.49
CA ASP A 44 -8.88 0.83 9.11
C ASP A 44 -10.08 0.89 8.15
N GLU A 45 -11.26 0.68 8.70
CA GLU A 45 -12.50 0.68 7.92
C GLU A 45 -12.65 1.98 7.10
N GLY A 46 -12.25 3.11 7.66
CA GLY A 46 -12.40 4.42 7.01
C GLY A 46 -11.60 4.60 5.74
N ILE A 47 -10.57 3.78 5.51
CA ILE A 47 -9.73 3.91 4.31
C ILE A 47 -9.87 2.74 3.34
N ARG A 48 -10.59 1.69 3.71
CA ARG A 48 -10.74 0.51 2.86
C ARG A 48 -11.34 0.84 1.50
N GLY A 49 -12.34 1.71 1.47
CA GLY A 49 -12.97 2.12 0.21
C GLY A 49 -11.98 2.78 -0.74
N GLN A 50 -11.11 3.62 -0.22
CA GLN A 50 -10.08 4.29 -1.02
C GLN A 50 -9.05 3.30 -1.56
N LEU A 51 -8.63 2.37 -0.74
CA LEU A 51 -7.70 1.31 -1.17
C LEU A 51 -8.33 0.43 -2.25
N ARG A 52 -9.62 0.13 -2.15
CA ARG A 52 -10.34 -0.63 -3.18
C ARG A 52 -10.44 0.13 -4.49
N GLN A 53 -10.58 1.44 -4.45
CA GLN A 53 -10.59 2.26 -5.66
C GLN A 53 -9.24 2.16 -6.39
N VAL A 54 -8.15 2.28 -5.66
CA VAL A 54 -6.80 2.14 -6.23
C VAL A 54 -6.63 0.74 -6.81
N ARG A 55 -7.01 -0.28 -6.06
CA ARG A 55 -6.95 -1.68 -6.52
C ARG A 55 -7.72 -1.88 -7.81
N THR A 56 -8.95 -1.36 -7.88
CA THR A 56 -9.81 -1.49 -9.06
C THR A 56 -9.14 -0.89 -10.29
N VAL A 57 -8.57 0.30 -10.16
CA VAL A 57 -7.85 0.96 -11.26
C VAL A 57 -6.66 0.11 -11.71
N LEU A 58 -5.83 -0.33 -10.78
CA LEU A 58 -4.64 -1.11 -11.13
C LEU A 58 -4.99 -2.44 -11.77
N VAL A 59 -5.99 -3.14 -11.27
CA VAL A 59 -6.46 -4.40 -11.87
C VAL A 59 -6.99 -4.16 -13.27
N SER A 60 -7.73 -3.09 -13.49
CA SER A 60 -8.31 -2.79 -14.80
C SER A 60 -7.24 -2.41 -15.85
N ARG A 61 -6.16 -1.78 -15.40
CA ARG A 61 -5.09 -1.33 -16.31
C ARG A 61 -3.98 -2.37 -16.50
N LEU A 62 -3.92 -3.35 -15.62
CA LEU A 62 -2.90 -4.40 -15.66
C LEU A 62 -3.57 -5.78 -15.70
N PRO A 63 -4.36 -6.07 -16.76
CA PRO A 63 -5.16 -7.31 -16.79
C PRO A 63 -4.31 -8.57 -16.84
N ASP A 64 -3.08 -8.48 -17.34
CA ASP A 64 -2.17 -9.63 -17.42
C ASP A 64 -1.26 -9.77 -16.20
N ALA A 65 -1.33 -8.81 -15.28
CA ALA A 65 -0.49 -8.85 -14.09
C ALA A 65 -1.10 -9.73 -13.02
N LYS A 66 -0.25 -10.39 -12.26
CA LYS A 66 -0.65 -11.15 -11.10
C LYS A 66 -0.66 -10.24 -9.88
N GLU A 67 -1.77 -10.24 -9.16
CA GLU A 67 -1.90 -9.53 -7.90
C GLU A 67 -1.34 -10.41 -6.78
N LYS A 68 -0.43 -9.86 -5.98
CA LYS A 68 0.16 -10.61 -4.86
C LYS A 68 0.62 -9.68 -3.75
N ILE A 69 1.04 -10.24 -2.64
CA ILE A 69 1.70 -9.49 -1.57
C ILE A 69 3.20 -9.72 -1.68
N SER A 70 3.95 -8.63 -1.77
CA SER A 70 5.41 -8.66 -1.82
C SER A 70 5.92 -7.50 -0.97
N TRP A 71 6.93 -7.73 -0.16
CA TRP A 71 7.46 -6.71 0.77
C TRP A 71 6.36 -6.13 1.66
N SER A 72 5.43 -7.00 2.08
CA SER A 72 4.30 -6.65 2.96
C SER A 72 3.32 -5.65 2.35
N MET A 73 3.25 -5.54 1.03
CA MET A 73 2.31 -4.63 0.36
C MET A 73 1.74 -5.22 -0.92
N PRO A 74 0.56 -4.74 -1.35
CA PRO A 74 -0.01 -5.14 -2.62
C PRO A 74 0.93 -4.85 -3.79
N THR A 75 1.11 -5.84 -4.63
CA THR A 75 2.07 -5.82 -5.73
C THR A 75 1.42 -6.37 -6.98
N TYR A 76 1.70 -5.75 -8.12
CA TYR A 76 1.27 -6.22 -9.43
C TYR A 76 2.50 -6.69 -10.19
N TRP A 77 2.49 -7.96 -10.57
CA TRP A 77 3.66 -8.64 -11.09
C TRP A 77 3.36 -9.31 -12.43
N LYS A 78 4.28 -9.14 -13.37
CA LYS A 78 4.31 -9.89 -14.63
C LYS A 78 5.76 -9.94 -15.07
N ASP A 79 6.40 -11.09 -14.89
CA ASP A 79 7.83 -11.29 -15.13
C ASP A 79 8.72 -10.46 -14.20
N HIS A 80 8.22 -9.35 -13.68
CA HIS A 80 8.88 -8.47 -12.71
C HIS A 80 7.80 -7.69 -11.95
N ASN A 81 8.20 -7.01 -10.90
CA ASN A 81 7.29 -6.15 -10.15
C ASN A 81 7.00 -4.89 -10.98
N ILE A 82 5.73 -4.66 -11.29
CA ILE A 82 5.32 -3.52 -12.11
C ILE A 82 5.06 -2.30 -11.24
N ILE A 83 4.26 -2.46 -10.20
CA ILE A 83 3.86 -1.37 -9.32
C ILE A 83 3.39 -1.94 -7.99
N HIS A 84 3.59 -1.17 -6.93
CA HIS A 84 3.12 -1.50 -5.59
C HIS A 84 2.27 -0.36 -5.04
N PHE A 85 1.40 -0.65 -4.09
CA PHE A 85 0.83 0.40 -3.25
C PHE A 85 0.76 -0.06 -1.80
N ALA A 86 0.68 0.90 -0.88
CA ALA A 86 0.60 0.58 0.54
C ALA A 86 -0.23 1.62 1.28
N ALA A 87 -0.94 1.18 2.30
CA ALA A 87 -1.65 2.06 3.20
C ALA A 87 -0.68 2.61 4.22
N GLN A 88 -0.45 3.91 4.19
CA GLN A 88 0.33 4.61 5.19
C GLN A 88 -0.61 5.35 6.13
N LYS A 89 -0.08 5.93 7.18
CA LYS A 89 -0.90 6.56 8.22
C LYS A 89 -1.77 7.71 7.69
N LYS A 90 -1.21 8.55 6.83
CA LYS A 90 -1.88 9.76 6.33
C LYS A 90 -2.06 9.78 4.82
N HIS A 91 -1.56 8.78 4.12
CA HIS A 91 -1.62 8.73 2.67
C HIS A 91 -1.52 7.31 2.17
N ILE A 92 -1.85 7.13 0.90
CA ILE A 92 -1.56 5.89 0.18
C ILE A 92 -0.21 6.10 -0.49
N GLY A 93 0.72 5.18 -0.28
CA GLY A 93 1.98 5.18 -1.01
C GLY A 93 1.80 4.42 -2.31
N LEU A 94 2.18 5.04 -3.42
CA LEU A 94 2.21 4.38 -4.72
C LEU A 94 3.68 4.29 -5.14
N TYR A 95 4.09 3.10 -5.54
CA TYR A 95 5.50 2.81 -5.81
C TYR A 95 5.69 2.26 -7.22
N PRO A 96 5.69 3.14 -8.23
CA PRO A 96 5.84 2.71 -9.62
C PRO A 96 7.29 2.64 -10.09
N GLY A 97 8.23 3.02 -9.23
CA GLY A 97 9.63 3.07 -9.56
C GLY A 97 10.11 4.47 -9.95
N PRO A 98 11.44 4.71 -9.90
CA PRO A 98 11.97 6.07 -10.09
C PRO A 98 11.76 6.63 -11.49
N GLU A 99 11.80 5.81 -12.52
CA GLU A 99 11.61 6.27 -13.89
C GLU A 99 10.18 6.78 -14.12
N ALA A 100 9.20 6.08 -13.57
CA ALA A 100 7.80 6.49 -13.65
C ALA A 100 7.57 7.80 -12.92
N VAL A 101 8.12 7.95 -11.72
CA VAL A 101 7.98 9.19 -10.95
C VAL A 101 8.57 10.37 -11.73
N GLU A 102 9.73 10.18 -12.31
CA GLU A 102 10.39 11.23 -13.11
C GLU A 102 9.55 11.59 -14.34
N PHE A 103 9.05 10.59 -15.05
CA PHE A 103 8.22 10.82 -16.24
C PHE A 103 6.95 11.60 -15.92
N PHE A 104 6.31 11.32 -14.78
CA PHE A 104 5.06 11.95 -14.38
C PHE A 104 5.25 13.15 -13.46
N SER A 105 6.47 13.60 -13.21
CA SER A 105 6.75 14.66 -12.23
C SER A 105 5.95 15.95 -12.46
N ASP A 106 5.80 16.39 -13.70
CA ASP A 106 5.01 17.59 -14.00
C ASP A 106 3.55 17.43 -13.62
N LYS A 107 2.97 16.27 -13.93
CA LYS A 107 1.57 15.97 -13.57
C LYS A 107 1.40 15.83 -12.07
N LEU A 108 2.39 15.27 -11.38
CA LEU A 108 2.38 15.16 -9.93
C LEU A 108 2.44 16.54 -9.28
N ASP A 109 3.27 17.44 -9.79
CA ASP A 109 3.35 18.81 -9.33
C ASP A 109 2.03 19.54 -9.53
N GLN A 110 1.42 19.39 -10.70
CA GLN A 110 0.12 20.00 -11.01
C GLN A 110 -0.98 19.50 -10.08
N ALA A 111 -0.92 18.22 -9.70
CA ALA A 111 -1.89 17.61 -8.78
C ALA A 111 -1.61 17.94 -7.31
N GLY A 112 -0.48 18.60 -7.02
CA GLY A 112 -0.09 18.91 -5.65
C GLY A 112 0.33 17.72 -4.83
N LEU A 113 0.76 16.63 -5.46
CA LEU A 113 1.17 15.41 -4.77
C LEU A 113 2.65 15.46 -4.43
N LYS A 114 2.98 15.00 -3.24
CA LYS A 114 4.37 14.83 -2.83
C LYS A 114 4.91 13.53 -3.41
N TYR A 115 6.15 13.56 -3.82
CA TYR A 115 6.82 12.38 -4.33
C TYR A 115 8.32 12.44 -4.04
N SER A 116 8.94 11.28 -4.13
CA SER A 116 10.38 11.16 -4.01
C SER A 116 10.84 10.12 -5.03
N LYS A 117 12.10 9.72 -4.99
CA LYS A 117 12.62 8.76 -5.95
C LYS A 117 11.88 7.42 -5.83
N GLY A 118 11.01 7.14 -6.76
CA GLY A 118 10.29 5.87 -6.82
C GLY A 118 9.00 5.79 -6.02
N SER A 119 8.60 6.86 -5.30
CA SER A 119 7.39 6.83 -4.50
C SER A 119 6.55 8.09 -4.66
N ILE A 120 5.23 7.92 -4.54
CA ILE A 120 4.26 9.01 -4.64
C ILE A 120 3.36 8.91 -3.40
N GLN A 121 3.09 10.06 -2.75
CA GLN A 121 2.19 10.12 -1.61
C GLN A 121 0.84 10.66 -2.05
N ILE A 122 -0.20 9.86 -1.87
CA ILE A 122 -1.57 10.24 -2.24
C ILE A 122 -2.37 10.36 -0.94
N PRO A 123 -2.65 11.60 -0.47
CA PRO A 123 -3.42 11.79 0.76
C PRO A 123 -4.79 11.13 0.65
N TYR A 124 -5.28 10.58 1.76
CA TYR A 124 -6.62 10.02 1.78
C TYR A 124 -7.65 11.11 1.50
N SER A 125 -8.54 10.85 0.55
CA SER A 125 -9.50 11.82 0.08
C SER A 125 -10.63 11.11 -0.63
N ASP A 126 -11.82 11.68 -0.60
CA ASP A 126 -12.94 11.17 -1.36
C ASP A 126 -12.73 11.32 -2.87
N GLN A 127 -11.78 12.15 -3.27
CA GLN A 127 -11.46 12.39 -4.68
C GLN A 127 -10.01 12.00 -4.94
N LEU A 128 -9.77 10.70 -5.02
CA LEU A 128 -8.43 10.20 -5.37
C LEU A 128 -8.12 10.51 -6.85
N PRO A 129 -6.84 10.76 -7.20
CA PRO A 129 -6.45 11.02 -8.58
C PRO A 129 -6.40 9.72 -9.39
N LEU A 130 -7.56 9.08 -9.58
CA LEU A 130 -7.65 7.75 -10.19
C LEU A 130 -7.20 7.74 -11.65
N GLU A 131 -7.48 8.81 -12.40
CA GLU A 131 -7.03 8.91 -13.80
C GLU A 131 -5.51 8.95 -13.90
N LEU A 132 -4.88 9.71 -13.00
CA LEU A 132 -3.42 9.79 -12.95
C LEU A 132 -2.82 8.44 -12.58
N ILE A 133 -3.41 7.75 -11.61
CA ILE A 133 -2.97 6.41 -11.23
C ILE A 133 -3.09 5.46 -12.43
N ALA A 134 -4.20 5.55 -13.18
CA ALA A 134 -4.41 4.75 -14.38
C ALA A 134 -3.34 5.02 -15.45
N GLU A 135 -3.01 6.29 -15.67
CA GLU A 135 -1.97 6.69 -16.63
C GLU A 135 -0.61 6.14 -16.22
N ILE A 136 -0.28 6.21 -14.94
CA ILE A 136 0.98 5.67 -14.42
C ILE A 136 1.04 4.16 -14.64
N ALA A 137 -0.04 3.45 -14.33
CA ALA A 137 -0.10 2.00 -14.53
C ALA A 137 0.06 1.63 -16.01
N ASP A 138 -0.63 2.33 -16.89
CA ASP A 138 -0.53 2.11 -18.34
C ASP A 138 0.90 2.31 -18.84
N TRP A 139 1.53 3.40 -18.39
CA TRP A 139 2.92 3.70 -18.76
C TRP A 139 3.88 2.59 -18.30
N CYS A 140 3.72 2.14 -17.04
CA CYS A 140 4.55 1.06 -16.51
C CYS A 140 4.39 -0.23 -17.30
N ARG A 141 3.15 -0.55 -17.70
CA ARG A 141 2.87 -1.73 -18.51
C ARG A 141 3.47 -1.62 -19.90
N GLU A 142 3.26 -0.49 -20.56
CA GLU A 142 3.70 -0.27 -21.95
C GLU A 142 5.21 -0.20 -22.11
N THR A 143 5.90 0.36 -21.13
CA THR A 143 7.35 0.52 -21.17
C THR A 143 8.11 -0.66 -20.59
N GLY A 144 7.43 -1.57 -19.89
CA GLY A 144 8.08 -2.64 -19.14
C GLY A 144 8.84 -2.15 -17.92
N ASN A 145 8.44 -1.01 -17.38
CA ASN A 145 9.09 -0.39 -16.23
C ASN A 145 9.02 -1.27 -14.98
N HIS A 146 10.11 -1.27 -14.22
CA HIS A 146 10.21 -1.99 -12.95
C HIS A 146 9.96 -1.07 -11.77
N ALA A 147 9.13 -1.55 -10.85
CA ALA A 147 8.96 -0.90 -9.56
C ALA A 147 10.12 -1.23 -8.61
#